data_b9a9b54c540b541929616ec2a86483d3
#
_entry.id   b9a9b54c540b541929616ec2a86483d3
#
_cell.length_a   1.000
_cell.length_b   1.000
_cell.length_c   1.000
_cell.angle_alpha   90.00
_cell.angle_beta   90.00
_cell.angle_gamma   90.00
#
_symmetry.space_group_name_H-M   'P 1'
#
loop_
_entity.id
_entity.type
_entity.pdbx_description
1 polymer ?
#
loop_
_entity_poly.entity_id
_entity_poly.type
_entity_poly.pdbx_seq_one_letter_code
_entity_poly.pdbx_strand_id
1 'polypeptide(L)'
;GEWMQLTKYGLVLEGGGAKGSYQIGAYQALQELGYEFEAVVGTSIGAINGAFIASGEVDKCKEMWRTLNMSEFEEPEIKAFDDNDDILTIIANAIKIFKNGTISPEPLKRLVYNNFEEDKIRESKMRFGLATLNVTDRKAEDVFADQIEEGLLLDYIVGSAYLPFFKMEKLHGKYFLDGGMYNRIPFNMVVDMGLTPLIIRANPKDLRDRNFPKDAIVNEPSTKILSLIHI
;
A
#
# COMPACT_ATOMS: atom_id res chain seq x y z
N GLY A 1 -29.34 -12.23 28.26
CA GLY A 1 -28.59 -12.66 27.09
C GLY A 1 -27.48 -11.70 26.83
N GLU A 2 -26.25 -12.13 27.07
CA GLU A 2 -25.07 -11.39 26.65
C GLU A 2 -25.09 -11.34 25.13
N TRP A 3 -25.28 -10.16 24.58
CA TRP A 3 -25.12 -9.91 23.14
C TRP A 3 -23.65 -10.11 22.83
N MET A 4 -23.28 -11.21 22.17
CA MET A 4 -21.92 -11.39 21.64
C MET A 4 -21.66 -10.25 20.66
N GLN A 5 -20.79 -9.33 21.05
CA GLN A 5 -20.33 -8.27 20.18
C GLN A 5 -19.48 -8.91 19.06
N LEU A 6 -19.99 -8.91 17.83
CA LEU A 6 -19.24 -9.43 16.69
C LEU A 6 -17.98 -8.59 16.51
N THR A 7 -16.85 -9.28 16.40
CA THR A 7 -15.56 -8.61 16.10
C THR A 7 -15.63 -7.96 14.75
N LYS A 8 -15.27 -6.67 14.69
CA LYS A 8 -15.19 -5.91 13.44
C LYS A 8 -13.73 -5.77 13.03
N TYR A 9 -13.46 -6.07 11.78
CA TYR A 9 -12.10 -6.11 11.23
C TYR A 9 -11.82 -4.94 10.29
N GLY A 10 -10.58 -4.47 10.35
CA GLY A 10 -9.97 -3.62 9.33
C GLY A 10 -8.89 -4.39 8.60
N LEU A 11 -8.94 -4.39 7.27
CA LEU A 11 -7.94 -5.02 6.43
C LEU A 11 -6.75 -4.08 6.27
N VAL A 12 -5.54 -4.58 6.49
CA VAL A 12 -4.29 -3.82 6.39
C VAL A 12 -3.35 -4.51 5.41
N LEU A 13 -2.95 -3.80 4.37
CA LEU A 13 -2.15 -4.33 3.27
C LEU A 13 -0.75 -3.69 3.27
N GLU A 14 0.26 -4.51 3.55
CA GLU A 14 1.66 -4.07 3.58
C GLU A 14 2.14 -3.64 2.20
N GLY A 15 2.99 -2.60 2.15
CA GLY A 15 3.76 -2.25 0.96
C GLY A 15 4.87 -3.27 0.69
N GLY A 16 5.04 -3.68 -0.56
CA GLY A 16 6.04 -4.71 -0.87
C GLY A 16 6.33 -4.95 -2.35
N GLY A 17 6.01 -4.01 -3.22
CA GLY A 17 6.29 -4.09 -4.66
C GLY A 17 5.68 -5.33 -5.31
N ALA A 18 6.47 -6.09 -6.07
CA ALA A 18 6.03 -7.29 -6.80
C ALA A 18 5.39 -8.37 -5.91
N LYS A 19 5.68 -8.36 -4.63
CA LYS A 19 5.13 -9.32 -3.66
C LYS A 19 3.66 -9.03 -3.31
N GLY A 20 3.13 -7.91 -3.75
CA GLY A 20 1.72 -7.53 -3.56
C GLY A 20 0.72 -8.48 -4.24
N SER A 21 1.14 -9.26 -5.23
CA SER A 21 0.27 -10.25 -5.88
C SER A 21 -0.28 -11.30 -4.90
N TYR A 22 0.48 -11.64 -3.87
CA TYR A 22 0.07 -12.54 -2.80
C TYR A 22 -1.16 -12.03 -2.04
N GLN A 23 -1.27 -10.72 -1.86
CA GLN A 23 -2.32 -10.11 -1.02
C GLN A 23 -3.72 -10.38 -1.55
N ILE A 24 -3.90 -10.39 -2.85
CA ILE A 24 -5.21 -10.63 -3.47
C ILE A 24 -5.67 -12.07 -3.26
N GLY A 25 -4.78 -13.03 -3.39
CA GLY A 25 -5.08 -14.43 -3.08
C GLY A 25 -5.43 -14.64 -1.61
N ALA A 26 -4.67 -14.04 -0.71
CA ALA A 26 -4.94 -14.09 0.72
C ALA A 26 -6.27 -13.42 1.08
N TYR A 27 -6.59 -12.26 0.49
CA TYR A 27 -7.89 -11.60 0.69
C TYR A 27 -9.06 -12.50 0.25
N GLN A 28 -8.97 -13.12 -0.91
CA GLN A 28 -10.03 -14.03 -1.39
C GLN A 28 -10.22 -15.23 -0.47
N ALA A 29 -9.14 -15.82 0.03
CA ALA A 29 -9.22 -16.91 1.00
C ALA A 29 -9.93 -16.47 2.29
N LEU A 30 -9.69 -15.25 2.74
CA LEU A 30 -10.37 -14.67 3.91
C LEU A 30 -11.86 -14.45 3.65
N GLN A 31 -12.24 -13.99 2.45
CA GLN A 31 -13.64 -13.87 2.06
C GLN A 31 -14.35 -15.24 2.09
N GLU A 32 -13.71 -16.28 1.55
CA GLU A 32 -14.24 -17.65 1.57
C GLU A 32 -14.41 -18.18 3.00
N LEU A 33 -13.57 -17.75 3.94
CA LEU A 33 -13.69 -18.06 5.37
C LEU A 33 -14.75 -17.21 6.09
N GLY A 34 -15.41 -16.30 5.40
CA GLY A 34 -16.50 -15.49 5.95
C GLY A 34 -16.07 -14.18 6.61
N TYR A 35 -14.82 -13.75 6.47
CA TYR A 35 -14.38 -12.46 6.98
C TYR A 35 -15.00 -11.31 6.21
N GLU A 36 -15.47 -10.30 6.93
CA GLU A 36 -15.96 -9.03 6.41
C GLU A 36 -15.15 -7.88 7.02
N PHE A 37 -14.93 -6.82 6.25
CA PHE A 37 -14.09 -5.70 6.64
C PHE A 37 -14.86 -4.37 6.58
N GLU A 38 -14.74 -3.58 7.65
CA GLU A 38 -15.31 -2.22 7.72
C GLU A 38 -14.41 -1.18 7.01
N ALA A 39 -13.12 -1.49 6.93
CA ALA A 39 -12.13 -0.63 6.31
C ALA A 39 -11.06 -1.47 5.60
N VAL A 40 -10.44 -0.88 4.59
CA VAL A 40 -9.21 -1.38 3.97
C VAL A 40 -8.21 -0.25 3.86
N VAL A 41 -7.03 -0.46 4.39
CA VAL A 41 -5.92 0.49 4.33
C VAL A 41 -4.68 -0.18 3.78
N GLY A 42 -3.86 0.57 3.09
CA GLY A 42 -2.63 0.03 2.53
C GLY A 42 -1.59 1.08 2.22
N THR A 43 -0.38 0.62 1.97
CA THR A 43 0.76 1.47 1.61
C THR A 43 1.34 0.98 0.29
N SER A 44 1.66 1.90 -0.63
CA SER A 44 2.30 1.57 -1.91
C SER A 44 1.42 0.60 -2.72
N ILE A 45 1.96 -0.54 -3.13
CA ILE A 45 1.17 -1.57 -3.81
C ILE A 45 -0.01 -2.07 -2.97
N GLY A 46 0.12 -2.02 -1.65
CA GLY A 46 -0.98 -2.31 -0.73
C GLY A 46 -2.13 -1.30 -0.85
N ALA A 47 -1.84 -0.02 -1.11
CA ALA A 47 -2.85 0.99 -1.40
C ALA A 47 -3.56 0.72 -2.73
N ILE A 48 -2.83 0.30 -3.76
CA ILE A 48 -3.39 -0.06 -5.07
C ILE A 48 -4.29 -1.30 -4.94
N ASN A 49 -3.82 -2.37 -4.31
CA ASN A 49 -4.63 -3.55 -4.02
C ASN A 49 -5.88 -3.19 -3.20
N GLY A 50 -5.70 -2.35 -2.17
CA GLY A 50 -6.79 -1.88 -1.33
C GLY A 50 -7.85 -1.09 -2.08
N ALA A 51 -7.45 -0.27 -3.04
CA ALA A 51 -8.37 0.47 -3.90
C ALA A 51 -9.21 -0.46 -4.79
N PHE A 52 -8.62 -1.52 -5.34
CA PHE A 52 -9.37 -2.55 -6.06
C PHE A 52 -10.37 -3.28 -5.16
N ILE A 53 -9.96 -3.63 -3.95
CA ILE A 53 -10.82 -4.30 -2.97
C ILE A 53 -11.98 -3.38 -2.59
N ALA A 54 -11.72 -2.13 -2.24
CA ALA A 54 -12.73 -1.16 -1.85
C ALA A 54 -13.75 -0.91 -2.97
N SER A 55 -13.31 -0.82 -4.22
CA SER A 55 -14.18 -0.62 -5.37
C SER A 55 -14.91 -1.88 -5.85
N GLY A 56 -14.69 -3.04 -5.20
CA GLY A 56 -15.30 -4.31 -5.59
C GLY A 56 -14.75 -4.91 -6.88
N GLU A 57 -13.53 -4.55 -7.26
CA GLU A 57 -12.92 -4.92 -8.54
C GLU A 57 -11.73 -5.87 -8.38
N VAL A 58 -11.91 -6.93 -7.58
CA VAL A 58 -10.87 -7.95 -7.34
C VAL A 58 -10.44 -8.66 -8.61
N ASP A 59 -11.36 -8.97 -9.52
CA ASP A 59 -11.02 -9.63 -10.79
C ASP A 59 -10.14 -8.75 -11.68
N LYS A 60 -10.41 -7.46 -11.70
CA LYS A 60 -9.57 -6.46 -12.39
C LYS A 60 -8.18 -6.36 -11.77
N CYS A 61 -8.09 -6.46 -10.44
CA CYS A 61 -6.81 -6.53 -9.74
C CYS A 61 -6.00 -7.76 -10.15
N LYS A 62 -6.62 -8.92 -10.22
CA LYS A 62 -5.97 -10.14 -10.70
C LYS A 62 -5.45 -9.99 -12.12
N GLU A 63 -6.23 -9.41 -13.01
CA GLU A 63 -5.84 -9.18 -14.39
C GLU A 63 -4.65 -8.20 -14.46
N MET A 64 -4.67 -7.14 -13.66
CA MET A 64 -3.52 -6.24 -13.52
C MET A 64 -2.25 -7.02 -13.17
N TRP A 65 -2.30 -7.89 -12.15
CA TRP A 65 -1.14 -8.67 -11.72
C TRP A 65 -0.65 -9.67 -12.78
N ARG A 66 -1.55 -10.22 -13.61
CA ARG A 66 -1.16 -11.11 -14.72
C ARG A 66 -0.46 -10.38 -15.84
N THR A 67 -0.86 -9.15 -16.11
CA THR A 67 -0.40 -8.35 -17.26
C THR A 67 0.69 -7.36 -16.91
N LEU A 68 0.93 -7.12 -15.61
CA LEU A 68 1.91 -6.16 -15.15
C LEU A 68 3.31 -6.57 -15.58
N ASN A 69 3.95 -5.72 -16.39
CA ASN A 69 5.35 -5.89 -16.75
C ASN A 69 6.23 -5.32 -15.64
N MET A 70 6.71 -6.20 -14.76
CA MET A 70 7.52 -5.79 -13.62
C MET A 70 8.84 -5.14 -14.02
N SER A 71 9.35 -5.38 -15.25
CA SER A 71 10.57 -4.72 -15.74
C SER A 71 10.43 -3.20 -15.86
N GLU A 72 9.22 -2.69 -16.02
CA GLU A 72 8.94 -1.24 -16.01
C GLU A 72 9.11 -0.60 -14.63
N PHE A 73 9.14 -1.42 -13.58
CA PHE A 73 9.29 -1.02 -12.17
C PHE A 73 10.53 -1.62 -11.52
N GLU A 74 11.41 -2.25 -12.31
CA GLU A 74 12.67 -2.78 -11.78
C GLU A 74 13.52 -1.63 -11.24
N GLU A 75 13.92 -1.81 -9.99
CA GLU A 75 14.88 -0.93 -9.35
C GLU A 75 16.18 -0.94 -10.18
N PRO A 76 16.72 0.23 -10.55
CA PRO A 76 18.12 0.26 -10.97
C PRO A 76 18.92 -0.39 -9.84
N GLU A 77 20.02 -1.10 -10.16
CA GLU A 77 20.95 -1.69 -9.16
C GLU A 77 21.54 -0.61 -8.23
N ILE A 78 20.68 -0.05 -7.43
CA ILE A 78 21.05 0.79 -6.31
C ILE A 78 21.08 -0.17 -5.15
N LYS A 79 22.27 -0.37 -4.55
CA LYS A 79 22.39 -1.14 -3.33
C LYS A 79 21.28 -0.70 -2.40
N ALA A 80 20.35 -1.62 -2.17
CA ALA A 80 19.28 -1.43 -1.21
C ALA A 80 19.88 -0.87 0.07
N PHE A 81 19.18 0.05 0.72
CA PHE A 81 19.56 0.58 2.01
C PHE A 81 19.99 -0.57 2.92
N ASP A 82 21.21 -0.50 3.46
CA ASP A 82 21.66 -1.46 4.45
C ASP A 82 20.79 -1.30 5.70
N ASP A 83 20.37 -2.41 6.29
CA ASP A 83 19.53 -2.43 7.48
C ASP A 83 20.16 -1.68 8.68
N ASN A 84 21.46 -1.35 8.58
CA ASN A 84 22.22 -0.58 9.55
C ASN A 84 22.35 0.92 9.21
N ASP A 85 21.77 1.37 8.09
CA ASP A 85 21.84 2.77 7.72
C ASP A 85 21.01 3.63 8.68
N ASP A 86 21.62 4.70 9.17
CA ASP A 86 20.88 5.69 9.96
C ASP A 86 19.93 6.50 9.05
N ILE A 87 18.95 7.15 9.67
CA ILE A 87 17.94 7.96 8.98
C ILE A 87 18.58 9.03 8.09
N LEU A 88 19.69 9.61 8.48
CA LEU A 88 20.38 10.65 7.70
C LEU A 88 21.01 10.08 6.44
N THR A 89 21.58 8.89 6.53
CA THR A 89 22.15 8.16 5.40
C THR A 89 21.05 7.75 4.42
N ILE A 90 19.91 7.28 4.92
CA ILE A 90 18.73 6.97 4.11
C ILE A 90 18.24 8.20 3.35
N ILE A 91 18.11 9.34 4.03
CA ILE A 91 17.70 10.61 3.41
C ILE A 91 18.72 11.09 2.39
N ALA A 92 20.02 11.02 2.71
CA ALA A 92 21.10 11.45 1.81
C ALA A 92 21.16 10.60 0.54
N ASN A 93 20.98 9.28 0.67
CA ASN A 93 20.93 8.36 -0.45
C ASN A 93 19.65 8.56 -1.27
N ALA A 94 18.52 8.78 -0.63
CA ALA A 94 17.27 9.14 -1.30
C ALA A 94 17.44 10.44 -2.11
N ILE A 95 18.11 11.47 -1.56
CA ILE A 95 18.41 12.73 -2.27
C ILE A 95 19.33 12.50 -3.45
N LYS A 96 20.34 11.62 -3.34
CA LYS A 96 21.22 11.27 -4.46
C LYS A 96 20.46 10.60 -5.60
N ILE A 97 19.60 9.66 -5.27
CA ILE A 97 18.71 8.96 -6.21
C ILE A 97 17.77 9.99 -6.85
N PHE A 98 17.24 10.90 -6.05
CA PHE A 98 16.34 11.97 -6.43
C PHE A 98 16.95 12.94 -7.47
N LYS A 99 18.21 13.31 -7.31
CA LYS A 99 18.91 14.20 -8.26
C LYS A 99 19.16 13.54 -9.60
N ASN A 100 19.24 12.22 -9.64
CA ASN A 100 19.55 11.44 -10.83
C ASN A 100 18.32 10.74 -11.42
N GLY A 101 17.09 11.04 -10.94
CA GLY A 101 15.80 10.42 -11.25
C GLY A 101 15.78 9.69 -12.59
N THR A 102 15.89 8.35 -12.54
CA THR A 102 16.22 7.54 -13.72
C THR A 102 15.03 6.82 -14.32
N ILE A 103 13.91 6.71 -13.58
CA ILE A 103 12.74 5.96 -14.00
C ILE A 103 11.53 6.88 -14.12
N SER A 104 10.81 6.74 -15.24
CA SER A 104 9.56 7.46 -15.45
C SER A 104 8.45 6.97 -14.52
N PRO A 105 7.69 7.87 -13.88
CA PRO A 105 6.49 7.50 -13.12
C PRO A 105 5.28 7.20 -14.00
N GLU A 106 5.38 7.36 -15.33
CA GLU A 106 4.25 7.19 -16.25
C GLU A 106 3.59 5.81 -16.18
N PRO A 107 4.32 4.67 -16.09
CA PRO A 107 3.67 3.38 -15.92
C PRO A 107 2.80 3.30 -14.67
N LEU A 108 3.27 3.84 -13.54
CA LEU A 108 2.50 3.91 -12.30
C LEU A 108 1.25 4.79 -12.46
N LYS A 109 1.40 5.97 -13.05
CA LYS A 109 0.28 6.87 -13.30
C LYS A 109 -0.78 6.22 -14.18
N ARG A 110 -0.37 5.60 -15.30
CA ARG A 110 -1.29 4.87 -16.18
C ARG A 110 -2.02 3.75 -15.44
N LEU A 111 -1.29 2.99 -14.63
CA LEU A 111 -1.87 1.92 -13.83
C LEU A 111 -2.99 2.44 -12.94
N VAL A 112 -2.78 3.54 -12.24
CA VAL A 112 -3.77 4.10 -11.33
C VAL A 112 -4.91 4.80 -12.09
N TYR A 113 -4.58 5.73 -12.97
CA TYR A 113 -5.61 6.54 -13.65
C TYR A 113 -6.46 5.74 -14.63
N ASN A 114 -5.94 4.67 -15.23
CA ASN A 114 -6.69 3.84 -16.17
C ASN A 114 -7.53 2.75 -15.49
N ASN A 115 -7.21 2.39 -14.25
CA ASN A 115 -7.88 1.29 -13.55
C ASN A 115 -8.89 1.74 -12.51
N PHE A 116 -8.82 2.98 -12.02
CA PHE A 116 -9.68 3.44 -10.94
C PHE A 116 -10.60 4.57 -11.36
N GLU A 117 -11.80 4.53 -10.80
CA GLU A 117 -12.75 5.64 -10.75
C GLU A 117 -12.87 6.09 -9.29
N GLU A 118 -12.56 7.34 -9.01
CA GLU A 118 -12.54 7.89 -7.65
C GLU A 118 -13.87 7.65 -6.92
N ASP A 119 -14.99 7.90 -7.60
CA ASP A 119 -16.32 7.78 -7.01
C ASP A 119 -16.63 6.36 -6.54
N LYS A 120 -16.20 5.33 -7.27
CA LYS A 120 -16.37 3.94 -6.85
C LYS A 120 -15.65 3.61 -5.55
N ILE A 121 -14.48 4.18 -5.34
CA ILE A 121 -13.73 4.00 -4.10
C ILE A 121 -14.42 4.75 -2.96
N ARG A 122 -14.85 5.99 -3.19
CA ARG A 122 -15.52 6.82 -2.19
C ARG A 122 -16.87 6.28 -1.74
N GLU A 123 -17.62 5.67 -2.65
CA GLU A 123 -18.95 5.09 -2.40
C GLU A 123 -18.89 3.68 -1.79
N SER A 124 -17.69 3.12 -1.64
CA SER A 124 -17.52 1.79 -1.05
C SER A 124 -18.06 1.71 0.37
N LYS A 125 -18.62 0.56 0.73
CA LYS A 125 -18.98 0.23 2.12
C LYS A 125 -17.76 0.09 3.01
N MET A 126 -16.61 -0.29 2.45
CA MET A 126 -15.33 -0.30 3.15
C MET A 126 -14.70 1.09 3.08
N ARG A 127 -14.37 1.65 4.22
CA ARG A 127 -13.61 2.90 4.28
C ARG A 127 -12.20 2.66 3.80
N PHE A 128 -11.78 3.34 2.72
CA PHE A 128 -10.46 3.19 2.14
C PHE A 128 -9.48 4.23 2.68
N GLY A 129 -8.28 3.79 3.00
CA GLY A 129 -7.20 4.68 3.43
C GLY A 129 -5.83 4.25 2.94
N LEU A 130 -4.89 5.16 3.03
CA LEU A 130 -3.51 4.96 2.60
C LEU A 130 -2.52 5.79 3.41
N ALA A 131 -1.24 5.42 3.29
CA ALA A 131 -0.12 6.17 3.84
C ALA A 131 0.76 6.72 2.71
N THR A 132 1.14 7.99 2.79
CA THR A 132 2.08 8.65 1.87
C THR A 132 2.86 9.75 2.57
N LEU A 133 4.01 10.12 2.01
CA LEU A 133 4.76 11.31 2.43
C LEU A 133 4.42 12.48 1.52
N ASN A 134 3.84 13.52 2.08
CA ASN A 134 3.67 14.80 1.41
C ASN A 134 4.95 15.62 1.59
N VAL A 135 5.80 15.58 0.56
CA VAL A 135 7.12 16.24 0.61
C VAL A 135 6.98 17.75 0.62
N THR A 136 6.04 18.28 -0.15
CA THR A 136 5.81 19.72 -0.24
C THR A 136 5.42 20.32 1.12
N ASP A 137 4.49 19.69 1.83
CA ASP A 137 4.00 20.14 3.12
C ASP A 137 4.82 19.55 4.29
N ARG A 138 5.84 18.75 4.01
CA ARG A 138 6.75 18.13 4.99
C ARG A 138 6.03 17.35 6.07
N LYS A 139 5.05 16.53 5.68
CA LYS A 139 4.29 15.69 6.61
C LYS A 139 4.04 14.29 6.10
N ALA A 140 4.03 13.33 7.01
CA ALA A 140 3.48 12.02 6.78
C ALA A 140 1.96 12.10 6.83
N GLU A 141 1.29 11.48 5.87
CA GLU A 141 -0.17 11.46 5.79
C GLU A 141 -0.68 10.02 5.82
N ASP A 142 -1.31 9.66 6.94
CA ASP A 142 -2.16 8.48 7.07
C ASP A 142 -3.59 8.97 6.93
N VAL A 143 -4.18 8.82 5.74
CA VAL A 143 -5.46 9.46 5.43
C VAL A 143 -6.45 8.49 4.80
N PHE A 144 -7.71 8.64 5.18
CA PHE A 144 -8.83 7.99 4.52
C PHE A 144 -9.34 8.81 3.32
N ALA A 145 -9.98 8.14 2.38
CA ALA A 145 -10.54 8.79 1.20
C ALA A 145 -11.48 9.95 1.54
N ASP A 146 -12.27 9.83 2.60
CA ASP A 146 -13.16 10.88 3.09
C ASP A 146 -12.43 12.10 3.70
N GLN A 147 -11.14 11.99 3.95
CA GLN A 147 -10.26 13.07 4.43
C GLN A 147 -9.43 13.70 3.30
N ILE A 148 -9.55 13.18 2.10
CA ILE A 148 -8.85 13.68 0.90
C ILE A 148 -9.84 14.54 0.09
N GLU A 149 -9.39 15.70 -0.34
CA GLU A 149 -10.16 16.58 -1.20
C GLU A 149 -10.67 15.85 -2.44
N GLU A 150 -11.92 16.08 -2.82
CA GLU A 150 -12.53 15.51 -4.02
C GLU A 150 -11.71 15.85 -5.27
N GLY A 151 -11.48 14.87 -6.11
CA GLY A 151 -10.63 14.99 -7.30
C GLY A 151 -9.16 14.64 -7.07
N LEU A 152 -8.70 14.45 -5.82
CA LEU A 152 -7.30 14.18 -5.50
C LEU A 152 -7.02 12.73 -5.06
N LEU A 153 -8.03 11.88 -4.91
CA LEU A 153 -7.85 10.53 -4.36
C LEU A 153 -6.89 9.68 -5.20
N LEU A 154 -7.02 9.72 -6.52
CA LEU A 154 -6.15 8.95 -7.40
C LEU A 154 -4.70 9.44 -7.35
N ASP A 155 -4.48 10.74 -7.22
CA ASP A 155 -3.15 11.31 -7.02
C ASP A 155 -2.52 10.85 -5.69
N TYR A 156 -3.31 10.73 -4.63
CA TYR A 156 -2.85 10.17 -3.36
C TYR A 156 -2.47 8.69 -3.48
N ILE A 157 -3.21 7.90 -4.27
CA ILE A 157 -2.86 6.50 -4.53
C ILE A 157 -1.53 6.42 -5.29
N VAL A 158 -1.33 7.23 -6.32
CA VAL A 158 -0.04 7.37 -7.01
C VAL A 158 1.05 7.78 -6.02
N GLY A 159 0.76 8.78 -5.19
CA GLY A 159 1.69 9.30 -4.17
C GLY A 159 2.14 8.24 -3.18
N SER A 160 1.23 7.37 -2.74
CA SER A 160 1.55 6.27 -1.81
C SER A 160 2.54 5.26 -2.40
N ALA A 161 2.57 5.11 -3.72
CA ALA A 161 3.46 4.20 -4.45
C ALA A 161 4.59 4.92 -5.19
N TYR A 162 4.79 6.20 -4.93
CA TYR A 162 5.78 7.02 -5.62
C TYR A 162 7.19 6.76 -5.09
N LEU A 163 7.91 5.84 -5.72
CA LEU A 163 9.23 5.40 -5.28
C LEU A 163 10.29 6.50 -5.42
N PRO A 164 11.32 6.54 -4.53
CA PRO A 164 12.33 7.60 -4.53
C PRO A 164 13.15 7.69 -5.83
N PHE A 165 13.26 6.58 -6.59
CA PHE A 165 14.01 6.54 -7.85
C PHE A 165 13.19 6.95 -9.08
N PHE A 166 11.90 7.23 -8.92
CA PHE A 166 11.12 7.84 -9.99
C PHE A 166 11.53 9.30 -10.18
N LYS A 167 11.49 9.74 -11.43
CA LYS A 167 11.59 11.17 -11.75
C LYS A 167 10.48 11.91 -10.99
N MET A 168 10.87 12.91 -10.18
CA MET A 168 9.91 13.66 -9.40
C MET A 168 9.03 14.56 -10.26
N GLU A 169 7.76 14.33 -10.16
CA GLU A 169 6.72 15.13 -10.80
C GLU A 169 5.67 15.53 -9.77
N LYS A 170 5.12 16.72 -9.92
CA LYS A 170 4.04 17.18 -9.06
C LYS A 170 2.74 16.45 -9.40
N LEU A 171 2.06 15.99 -8.36
CA LEU A 171 0.69 15.49 -8.43
C LEU A 171 -0.19 16.57 -7.81
N HIS A 172 -1.02 17.22 -8.62
CA HIS A 172 -1.85 18.35 -8.18
C HIS A 172 -1.06 19.43 -7.40
N GLY A 173 0.09 19.81 -7.93
CA GLY A 173 0.92 20.88 -7.38
C GLY A 173 1.79 20.48 -6.19
N LYS A 174 1.79 19.23 -5.75
CA LYS A 174 2.57 18.74 -4.62
C LYS A 174 3.43 17.53 -5.00
N TYR A 175 4.56 17.38 -4.32
CA TYR A 175 5.42 16.21 -4.43
C TYR A 175 5.08 15.21 -3.33
N PHE A 176 4.99 13.93 -3.71
CA PHE A 176 4.75 12.82 -2.80
C PHE A 176 5.85 11.78 -2.90
N LEU A 177 6.06 11.04 -1.83
CA LEU A 177 6.88 9.84 -1.80
C LEU A 177 6.14 8.67 -1.16
N ASP A 178 6.58 7.48 -1.52
CA ASP A 178 6.04 6.20 -1.04
C ASP A 178 5.93 6.18 0.48
N GLY A 179 4.74 5.85 0.97
CA GLY A 179 4.47 5.75 2.40
C GLY A 179 5.25 4.65 3.11
N GLY A 180 5.77 3.68 2.36
CA GLY A 180 6.62 2.62 2.89
C GLY A 180 7.92 3.11 3.52
N MET A 181 8.31 4.34 3.23
CA MET A 181 9.47 4.99 3.87
C MET A 181 9.26 5.25 5.36
N TYR A 182 8.01 5.31 5.85
CA TYR A 182 7.73 5.55 7.27
C TYR A 182 6.65 4.63 7.85
N ASN A 183 5.65 4.22 7.08
CA ASN A 183 4.51 3.43 7.54
C ASN A 183 4.11 2.35 6.52
N ARG A 184 4.93 1.33 6.40
CA ARG A 184 4.74 0.24 5.45
C ARG A 184 3.51 -0.63 5.75
N ILE A 185 3.14 -0.72 7.03
CA ILE A 185 1.99 -1.49 7.52
C ILE A 185 1.10 -0.53 8.33
N PRO A 186 0.13 0.16 7.70
CA PRO A 186 -0.58 1.25 8.37
C PRO A 186 -1.73 0.77 9.28
N PHE A 187 -1.45 -0.19 10.16
CA PHE A 187 -2.45 -0.76 11.05
C PHE A 187 -3.00 0.24 12.07
N ASN A 188 -2.22 1.27 12.42
CA ASN A 188 -2.68 2.36 13.29
C ASN A 188 -4.00 2.98 12.82
N MET A 189 -4.21 3.08 11.51
CA MET A 189 -5.41 3.68 10.93
C MET A 189 -6.69 2.91 11.31
N VAL A 190 -6.64 1.58 11.29
CA VAL A 190 -7.81 0.75 11.64
C VAL A 190 -7.95 0.60 13.16
N VAL A 191 -6.86 0.59 13.91
CA VAL A 191 -6.89 0.60 15.37
C VAL A 191 -7.57 1.88 15.88
N ASP A 192 -7.26 3.03 15.29
CA ASP A 192 -7.86 4.32 15.65
C ASP A 192 -9.37 4.38 15.35
N MET A 193 -9.87 3.51 14.45
CA MET A 193 -11.32 3.32 14.23
C MET A 193 -11.97 2.35 15.23
N GLY A 194 -11.20 1.74 16.13
CA GLY A 194 -11.70 0.70 17.03
C GLY A 194 -11.86 -0.67 16.39
N LEU A 195 -11.25 -0.90 15.23
CA LEU A 195 -11.29 -2.18 14.51
C LEU A 195 -10.14 -3.09 14.89
N THR A 196 -10.36 -4.39 14.82
CA THR A 196 -9.29 -5.38 14.95
C THR A 196 -8.52 -5.49 13.63
N PRO A 197 -7.20 -5.26 13.62
CA PRO A 197 -6.43 -5.34 12.39
C PRO A 197 -6.30 -6.78 11.90
N LEU A 198 -6.60 -7.01 10.63
CA LEU A 198 -6.20 -8.19 9.89
C LEU A 198 -5.17 -7.76 8.85
N ILE A 199 -3.93 -8.14 9.08
CA ILE A 199 -2.77 -7.67 8.34
C ILE A 199 -2.35 -8.75 7.34
N ILE A 200 -2.34 -8.40 6.05
CA ILE A 200 -1.76 -9.25 5.02
C ILE A 200 -0.40 -8.68 4.64
N ARG A 201 0.63 -9.43 4.97
CA ARG A 201 2.00 -9.06 4.70
C ARG A 201 2.38 -9.39 3.26
N ALA A 202 3.25 -8.57 2.68
CA ALA A 202 3.92 -8.85 1.42
C ALA A 202 5.31 -9.43 1.65
N ASN A 203 5.93 -9.13 2.78
CA ASN A 203 7.26 -9.59 3.15
C ASN A 203 7.20 -10.50 4.37
N PRO A 204 8.13 -11.49 4.49
CA PRO A 204 8.29 -12.22 5.73
C PRO A 204 8.68 -11.27 6.86
N LYS A 205 8.43 -11.69 8.11
CA LYS A 205 8.78 -10.92 9.29
C LYS A 205 10.27 -10.53 9.27
N ASP A 206 10.54 -9.26 9.57
CA ASP A 206 11.89 -8.73 9.69
C ASP A 206 12.06 -7.98 11.02
N LEU A 207 13.32 -7.69 11.39
CA LEU A 207 13.66 -7.06 12.66
C LEU A 207 13.13 -5.62 12.78
N ARG A 208 12.75 -4.99 11.67
CA ARG A 208 12.20 -3.63 11.64
C ARG A 208 10.70 -3.60 11.86
N ASP A 209 10.07 -4.76 11.98
CA ASP A 209 8.63 -4.84 12.16
C ASP A 209 8.22 -4.24 13.50
N ARG A 210 7.23 -3.38 13.46
CA ARG A 210 6.61 -2.85 14.66
C ARG A 210 5.86 -3.95 15.41
N ASN A 211 5.78 -3.82 16.74
CA ASN A 211 4.94 -4.69 17.51
C ASN A 211 3.47 -4.48 17.14
N PHE A 212 2.84 -5.52 16.64
CA PHE A 212 1.42 -5.50 16.32
C PHE A 212 0.57 -5.55 17.60
N PRO A 213 -0.66 -4.99 17.57
CA PRO A 213 -1.62 -5.20 18.63
C PRO A 213 -1.83 -6.68 18.94
N LYS A 214 -2.09 -7.04 20.20
CA LYS A 214 -2.22 -8.43 20.61
C LYS A 214 -3.39 -9.16 19.96
N ASP A 215 -4.44 -8.44 19.61
CA ASP A 215 -5.63 -8.96 18.93
C ASP A 215 -5.51 -8.97 17.39
N ALA A 216 -4.42 -8.44 16.83
CA ALA A 216 -4.18 -8.44 15.40
C ALA A 216 -4.03 -9.87 14.85
N ILE A 217 -4.69 -10.13 13.73
CA ILE A 217 -4.48 -11.34 12.93
C ILE A 217 -3.46 -11.00 11.85
N VAL A 218 -2.37 -11.75 11.78
CA VAL A 218 -1.28 -11.50 10.82
C VAL A 218 -1.15 -12.68 9.87
N ASN A 219 -1.36 -12.44 8.59
CA ASN A 219 -1.12 -13.40 7.53
C ASN A 219 0.21 -13.07 6.85
N GLU A 220 1.15 -13.99 6.94
CA GLU A 220 2.50 -13.85 6.39
C GLU A 220 2.76 -14.90 5.32
N PRO A 221 3.47 -14.56 4.22
CA PRO A 221 3.92 -15.57 3.29
C PRO A 221 4.92 -16.51 3.98
N SER A 222 4.68 -17.82 3.87
CA SER A 222 5.50 -18.85 4.52
C SER A 222 6.85 -19.06 3.85
N THR A 223 7.04 -18.58 2.62
CA THR A 223 8.25 -18.70 1.82
C THR A 223 8.55 -17.41 1.06
N LYS A 224 9.80 -17.23 0.64
CA LYS A 224 10.15 -16.14 -0.26
C LYS A 224 9.30 -16.26 -1.53
N ILE A 225 8.40 -15.31 -1.74
CA ILE A 225 7.37 -15.30 -2.81
C ILE A 225 7.97 -15.37 -4.22
N LEU A 226 9.27 -15.14 -4.38
CA LEU A 226 9.96 -15.27 -5.67
C LEU A 226 9.79 -16.63 -6.37
N SER A 227 9.32 -17.65 -5.66
CA SER A 227 9.04 -18.98 -6.24
C SER A 227 7.59 -19.17 -6.70
N LEU A 228 6.69 -18.24 -6.44
CA LEU A 228 5.25 -18.38 -6.73
C LEU A 228 4.76 -17.57 -7.95
N ILE A 229 5.63 -16.83 -8.62
CA ILE A 229 5.30 -16.05 -9.82
C ILE A 229 5.23 -16.95 -11.08
N HIS A 230 5.33 -18.25 -10.93
CA HIS A 230 5.21 -19.21 -12.03
C HIS A 230 3.90 -20.02 -11.99
N ILE A 231 2.79 -19.36 -11.62
CA ILE A 231 1.47 -19.97 -11.80
C ILE A 231 0.62 -19.08 -12.70
#